data_cba680c70a87ecf91e1f988c2de7d854
#
_entry.id   cba680c70a87ecf91e1f988c2de7d854
#
_cell.length_a   1.000
_cell.length_b   1.000
_cell.length_c   1.000
_cell.angle_alpha   90.00
_cell.angle_beta   90.00
_cell.angle_gamma   90.00
#
_symmetry.space_group_name_H-M   'P 1'
#
loop_
_entity.id
_entity.type
_entity.pdbx_description
1 polymer ?
#
loop_
_entity_poly.entity_id
_entity_poly.type
_entity_poly.pdbx_seq_one_letter_code
_entity_poly.pdbx_strand_id
1 'polypeptide(L)'
;MKKFLLITILLIAACGIYSIYNSESNLSKEVITLDHSIEEKLAAHVTEVQLFISKNPKYNDAVAFFIDMKIHSGKNRFFIYDLKNNKLIDQSLVAHGSGSETGTEGELKFSNTNNSLSTSLGKYCIGTSYNGRFGKAYKLYGLDTTNSNAFERNIVLHKYSKVPYDEQEDAICNSLGCPMVHERFFERIEKIVDNSGKNILLEIYY
;
A
#
# COMPACT_ATOMS: atom_id res chain seq x y z
N MET A 1 -18.98 58.64 -6.24
CA MET A 1 -18.05 57.80 -7.00
C MET A 1 -17.22 56.89 -6.12
N LYS A 2 -16.55 57.32 -5.03
CA LYS A 2 -15.70 56.44 -4.17
C LYS A 2 -16.45 55.30 -3.50
N LYS A 3 -17.71 55.43 -3.08
CA LYS A 3 -18.51 54.36 -2.45
C LYS A 3 -18.92 53.23 -3.42
N PHE A 4 -19.19 53.57 -4.68
CA PHE A 4 -19.52 52.56 -5.71
C PHE A 4 -18.30 51.73 -6.10
N LEU A 5 -17.12 52.31 -6.14
CA LEU A 5 -15.88 51.62 -6.45
C LEU A 5 -15.51 50.59 -5.34
N LEU A 6 -15.76 50.92 -4.06
CA LEU A 6 -15.48 50.02 -2.94
C LEU A 6 -16.41 48.79 -2.95
N ILE A 7 -17.69 48.96 -3.30
CA ILE A 7 -18.68 47.87 -3.36
C ILE A 7 -18.34 46.91 -4.51
N THR A 8 -17.89 47.40 -5.66
CA THR A 8 -17.47 46.55 -6.79
C THR A 8 -16.21 45.75 -6.48
N ILE A 9 -15.24 46.32 -5.79
CA ILE A 9 -14.01 45.59 -5.36
C ILE A 9 -14.34 44.49 -4.35
N LEU A 10 -15.24 44.74 -3.39
CA LEU A 10 -15.70 43.75 -2.42
C LEU A 10 -16.47 42.59 -3.08
N LEU A 11 -17.30 42.85 -4.09
CA LEU A 11 -18.02 41.80 -4.84
C LEU A 11 -17.09 40.93 -5.68
N ILE A 12 -16.07 41.52 -6.31
CA ILE A 12 -15.07 40.75 -7.09
C ILE A 12 -14.21 39.88 -6.16
N ALA A 13 -13.83 40.40 -4.99
CA ALA A 13 -13.09 39.59 -3.98
C ALA A 13 -13.96 38.45 -3.43
N ALA A 14 -15.24 38.67 -3.15
CA ALA A 14 -16.17 37.64 -2.69
C ALA A 14 -16.40 36.53 -3.75
N CYS A 15 -16.54 36.92 -5.04
CA CYS A 15 -16.66 35.98 -6.15
C CYS A 15 -15.35 35.15 -6.34
N GLY A 16 -14.18 35.78 -6.17
CA GLY A 16 -12.88 35.11 -6.23
C GLY A 16 -12.71 34.07 -5.11
N ILE A 17 -13.05 34.45 -3.87
CA ILE A 17 -13.00 33.57 -2.71
C ILE A 17 -13.99 32.40 -2.85
N TYR A 18 -15.21 32.68 -3.32
CA TYR A 18 -16.22 31.66 -3.58
C TYR A 18 -15.80 30.67 -4.68
N SER A 19 -15.14 31.16 -5.73
CA SER A 19 -14.61 30.33 -6.81
C SER A 19 -13.45 29.43 -6.33
N ILE A 20 -12.55 29.94 -5.49
CA ILE A 20 -11.44 29.18 -4.89
C ILE A 20 -12.00 28.14 -3.90
N TYR A 21 -12.95 28.52 -3.06
CA TYR A 21 -13.59 27.62 -2.11
C TYR A 21 -14.33 26.45 -2.79
N ASN A 22 -15.07 26.74 -3.88
CA ASN A 22 -15.73 25.69 -4.68
C ASN A 22 -14.76 24.85 -5.52
N SER A 23 -13.60 25.40 -5.91
CA SER A 23 -12.55 24.64 -6.60
C SER A 23 -11.88 23.63 -5.66
N GLU A 24 -11.68 23.97 -4.39
CA GLU A 24 -11.14 23.03 -3.38
C GLU A 24 -12.17 21.98 -2.92
N SER A 25 -13.46 22.32 -2.92
CA SER A 25 -14.53 21.39 -2.53
C SER A 25 -14.88 20.35 -3.61
N ASN A 26 -14.44 20.56 -4.87
CA ASN A 26 -14.66 19.65 -5.99
C ASN A 26 -13.47 18.71 -6.26
N LEU A 27 -12.47 18.63 -5.38
CA LEU A 27 -11.59 17.49 -5.35
C LEU A 27 -12.40 16.31 -4.78
N SER A 28 -13.29 15.76 -5.61
CA SER A 28 -13.97 14.50 -5.30
C SER A 28 -12.87 13.49 -4.96
N LYS A 29 -12.81 13.05 -3.70
CA LYS A 29 -12.02 11.87 -3.35
C LYS A 29 -12.52 10.77 -4.26
N GLU A 30 -11.74 10.44 -5.27
CA GLU A 30 -12.03 9.35 -6.18
C GLU A 30 -12.31 8.11 -5.33
N VAL A 31 -13.53 7.61 -5.39
CA VAL A 31 -13.91 6.42 -4.65
C VAL A 31 -13.24 5.27 -5.36
N ILE A 32 -12.22 4.70 -4.72
CA ILE A 32 -11.56 3.49 -5.24
C ILE A 32 -12.60 2.37 -5.22
N THR A 33 -12.97 1.89 -6.40
CA THR A 33 -13.86 0.74 -6.57
C THR A 33 -13.02 -0.47 -6.94
N LEU A 34 -13.19 -1.57 -6.22
CA LEU A 34 -12.59 -2.86 -6.54
C LEU A 34 -13.61 -3.74 -7.30
N ASP A 35 -13.10 -4.71 -8.04
CA ASP A 35 -13.92 -5.83 -8.49
C ASP A 35 -14.50 -6.55 -7.27
N HIS A 36 -15.75 -7.02 -7.38
CA HIS A 36 -16.47 -7.64 -6.26
C HIS A 36 -15.73 -8.83 -5.67
N SER A 37 -15.10 -9.66 -6.49
CA SER A 37 -14.33 -10.83 -6.03
C SER A 37 -13.07 -10.43 -5.26
N ILE A 38 -12.41 -9.35 -5.67
CA ILE A 38 -11.25 -8.78 -4.97
C ILE A 38 -11.69 -8.18 -3.64
N GLU A 39 -12.82 -7.45 -3.63
CA GLU A 39 -13.37 -6.82 -2.44
C GLU A 39 -13.76 -7.86 -1.38
N GLU A 40 -14.47 -8.94 -1.75
CA GLU A 40 -14.83 -10.03 -0.85
C GLU A 40 -13.61 -10.73 -0.25
N LYS A 41 -12.61 -11.02 -1.08
CA LYS A 41 -11.36 -11.65 -0.64
C LYS A 41 -10.59 -10.74 0.31
N LEU A 42 -10.44 -9.46 -0.03
CA LEU A 42 -9.80 -8.47 0.84
C LEU A 42 -10.53 -8.35 2.18
N ALA A 43 -11.86 -8.29 2.19
CA ALA A 43 -12.67 -8.20 3.41
C ALA A 43 -12.48 -9.40 4.34
N ALA A 44 -12.31 -10.61 3.79
CA ALA A 44 -11.99 -11.81 4.57
C ALA A 44 -10.63 -11.66 5.27
N HIS A 45 -9.58 -11.25 4.54
CA HIS A 45 -8.25 -11.02 5.10
C HIS A 45 -8.23 -9.86 6.12
N VAL A 46 -8.97 -8.79 5.86
CA VAL A 46 -9.16 -7.69 6.83
C VAL A 46 -9.73 -8.22 8.14
N THR A 47 -10.75 -9.08 8.08
CA THR A 47 -11.38 -9.69 9.27
C THR A 47 -10.35 -10.53 10.05
N GLU A 48 -9.55 -11.35 9.37
CA GLU A 48 -8.50 -12.15 10.00
C GLU A 48 -7.45 -11.29 10.68
N VAL A 49 -6.99 -10.21 10.03
CA VAL A 49 -6.01 -9.28 10.59
C VAL A 49 -6.60 -8.54 11.80
N GLN A 50 -7.85 -8.09 11.74
CA GLN A 50 -8.53 -7.47 12.89
C GLN A 50 -8.62 -8.44 14.08
N LEU A 51 -8.96 -9.71 13.84
CA LEU A 51 -8.99 -10.74 14.88
C LEU A 51 -7.58 -11.02 15.44
N PHE A 52 -6.54 -11.01 14.61
CA PHE A 52 -5.17 -11.15 15.06
C PHE A 52 -4.73 -9.97 15.93
N ILE A 53 -5.03 -8.73 15.51
CA ILE A 53 -4.71 -7.51 16.28
C ILE A 53 -5.45 -7.47 17.61
N SER A 54 -6.72 -7.90 17.66
CA SER A 54 -7.51 -7.93 18.92
C SER A 54 -6.85 -8.80 20.00
N LYS A 55 -6.16 -9.86 19.58
CA LYS A 55 -5.39 -10.74 20.47
C LYS A 55 -3.95 -10.24 20.71
N ASN A 56 -3.49 -9.27 19.94
CA ASN A 56 -2.13 -8.74 19.97
C ASN A 56 -2.13 -7.19 19.94
N PRO A 57 -2.53 -6.51 21.03
CA PRO A 57 -2.79 -5.05 21.05
C PRO A 57 -1.53 -4.18 20.86
N LYS A 58 -0.36 -4.78 20.71
CA LYS A 58 0.89 -4.10 20.36
C LYS A 58 0.94 -3.60 18.91
N TYR A 59 0.09 -4.16 18.02
CA TYR A 59 0.00 -3.72 16.63
C TYR A 59 -0.99 -2.57 16.45
N ASN A 60 -0.85 -1.87 15.32
CA ASN A 60 -1.75 -0.78 14.94
C ASN A 60 -3.15 -1.32 14.64
N ASP A 61 -4.18 -0.74 15.26
CA ASP A 61 -5.58 -1.12 15.12
C ASP A 61 -6.38 -0.19 14.18
N ALA A 62 -5.70 0.80 13.61
CA ALA A 62 -6.34 1.76 12.70
C ALA A 62 -6.05 1.46 11.22
N VAL A 63 -4.84 0.98 10.91
CA VAL A 63 -4.40 0.76 9.53
C VAL A 63 -3.66 -0.56 9.42
N ALA A 64 -3.90 -1.29 8.33
CA ALA A 64 -3.11 -2.44 7.89
C ALA A 64 -2.90 -2.40 6.38
N PHE A 65 -1.89 -3.11 5.90
CA PHE A 65 -1.56 -3.24 4.49
C PHE A 65 -1.81 -4.67 4.02
N PHE A 66 -2.24 -4.81 2.77
CA PHE A 66 -2.59 -6.09 2.17
C PHE A 66 -2.01 -6.18 0.76
N ILE A 67 -1.52 -7.36 0.39
CA ILE A 67 -1.04 -7.63 -0.98
C ILE A 67 -1.70 -8.93 -1.45
N ASP A 68 -2.52 -8.82 -2.50
CA ASP A 68 -3.11 -9.98 -3.18
C ASP A 68 -2.22 -10.40 -4.35
N MET A 69 -1.44 -11.46 -4.17
CA MET A 69 -0.55 -11.96 -5.20
C MET A 69 -1.28 -12.73 -6.32
N LYS A 70 -2.60 -12.98 -6.19
CA LYS A 70 -3.41 -13.57 -7.26
C LYS A 70 -3.73 -12.57 -8.36
N ILE A 71 -3.77 -11.27 -8.01
CA ILE A 71 -3.95 -10.19 -8.98
C ILE A 71 -2.66 -10.06 -9.81
N HIS A 72 -2.83 -9.87 -11.14
CA HIS A 72 -1.71 -9.66 -12.06
C HIS A 72 -0.81 -8.49 -11.62
N SER A 73 0.50 -8.61 -11.82
CA SER A 73 1.46 -7.63 -11.30
C SER A 73 1.35 -6.23 -11.94
N GLY A 74 0.78 -6.14 -13.14
CA GLY A 74 0.45 -4.88 -13.82
C GLY A 74 -0.81 -4.20 -13.31
N LYS A 75 -1.54 -4.80 -12.36
CA LYS A 75 -2.76 -4.24 -11.75
C LYS A 75 -2.53 -3.92 -10.27
N ASN A 76 -3.34 -3.01 -9.74
CA ASN A 76 -3.25 -2.63 -8.33
C ASN A 76 -3.58 -3.84 -7.45
N ARG A 77 -2.62 -4.23 -6.62
CA ARG A 77 -2.71 -5.41 -5.75
C ARG A 77 -2.07 -5.20 -4.37
N PHE A 78 -1.55 -4.01 -4.12
CA PHE A 78 -1.16 -3.55 -2.78
C PHE A 78 -2.25 -2.60 -2.29
N PHE A 79 -2.83 -2.86 -1.13
CA PHE A 79 -3.94 -2.11 -0.55
C PHE A 79 -3.55 -1.55 0.81
N ILE A 80 -3.84 -0.27 1.05
CA ILE A 80 -3.79 0.38 2.37
C ILE A 80 -5.23 0.47 2.88
N TYR A 81 -5.51 -0.11 4.03
CA TYR A 81 -6.87 -0.26 4.55
C TYR A 81 -7.04 0.39 5.92
N ASP A 82 -8.09 1.21 6.06
CA ASP A 82 -8.55 1.77 7.33
C ASP A 82 -9.40 0.72 8.05
N LEU A 83 -8.83 0.11 9.09
CA LEU A 83 -9.49 -0.94 9.86
C LEU A 83 -10.64 -0.41 10.72
N LYS A 84 -10.61 0.88 11.13
CA LYS A 84 -11.65 1.49 11.98
C LYS A 84 -12.88 1.87 11.19
N ASN A 85 -12.69 2.39 9.99
CA ASN A 85 -13.79 2.82 9.14
C ASN A 85 -14.17 1.77 8.08
N ASN A 86 -13.50 0.62 8.10
CA ASN A 86 -13.68 -0.49 7.15
C ASN A 86 -13.63 -0.01 5.70
N LYS A 87 -12.54 0.68 5.33
CA LYS A 87 -12.44 1.39 4.06
C LYS A 87 -11.06 1.26 3.43
N LEU A 88 -11.04 0.99 2.11
CA LEU A 88 -9.84 1.11 1.30
C LEU A 88 -9.41 2.59 1.22
N ILE A 89 -8.15 2.88 1.60
CA ILE A 89 -7.59 4.24 1.59
C ILE A 89 -6.82 4.50 0.31
N ASP A 90 -6.03 3.51 -0.14
CA ASP A 90 -5.09 3.68 -1.25
C ASP A 90 -4.71 2.30 -1.84
N GLN A 91 -4.24 2.30 -3.08
CA GLN A 91 -3.80 1.09 -3.77
C GLN A 91 -2.65 1.37 -4.73
N SER A 92 -1.89 0.33 -5.08
CA SER A 92 -0.76 0.44 -6.00
C SER A 92 -0.35 -0.89 -6.61
N LEU A 93 0.46 -0.80 -7.64
CA LEU A 93 1.25 -1.92 -8.14
C LEU A 93 2.31 -2.31 -7.09
N VAL A 94 2.63 -3.60 -7.04
CA VAL A 94 3.73 -4.12 -6.23
C VAL A 94 4.40 -5.28 -6.94
N ALA A 95 5.74 -5.28 -6.96
CA ALA A 95 6.53 -6.37 -7.51
C ALA A 95 6.57 -7.57 -6.56
N HIS A 96 6.64 -8.77 -7.12
CA HIS A 96 6.95 -10.02 -6.41
C HIS A 96 8.35 -10.52 -6.76
N GLY A 97 8.81 -11.53 -6.04
CA GLY A 97 10.13 -12.14 -6.24
C GLY A 97 10.22 -12.94 -7.53
N SER A 98 11.32 -12.83 -8.26
CA SER A 98 11.56 -13.58 -9.51
C SER A 98 11.48 -15.09 -9.32
N GLY A 99 11.85 -15.60 -8.15
CA GLY A 99 11.70 -17.01 -7.81
C GLY A 99 10.25 -17.47 -7.63
N SER A 100 9.28 -16.54 -7.62
CA SER A 100 7.85 -16.87 -7.59
C SER A 100 7.28 -17.21 -8.95
N GLU A 101 7.97 -16.88 -10.04
CA GLU A 101 7.53 -17.24 -11.39
C GLU A 101 7.52 -18.75 -11.58
N THR A 102 6.44 -19.27 -12.16
CA THR A 102 6.31 -20.71 -12.51
C THR A 102 6.58 -20.98 -13.98
N GLY A 103 6.59 -19.93 -14.81
CA GLY A 103 6.59 -20.02 -16.25
C GLY A 103 5.19 -20.18 -16.87
N THR A 104 4.16 -20.29 -16.02
CA THR A 104 2.75 -20.30 -16.43
C THR A 104 2.15 -18.95 -16.08
N GLU A 105 1.56 -18.26 -17.04
CA GLU A 105 0.94 -16.96 -16.85
C GLU A 105 -0.16 -17.03 -15.76
N GLY A 106 -0.17 -16.06 -14.85
CA GLY A 106 -1.13 -15.97 -13.75
C GLY A 106 -0.93 -16.97 -12.62
N GLU A 107 0.14 -17.78 -12.66
CA GLU A 107 0.50 -18.72 -11.59
C GLU A 107 1.78 -18.31 -10.89
N LEU A 108 1.73 -18.20 -9.57
CA LEU A 108 2.90 -17.93 -8.73
C LEU A 108 3.12 -19.05 -7.72
N LYS A 109 4.39 -19.26 -7.38
CA LYS A 109 4.80 -20.12 -6.24
C LYS A 109 5.46 -19.27 -5.17
N PHE A 110 5.42 -19.74 -3.95
CA PHE A 110 5.90 -19.00 -2.78
C PHE A 110 6.88 -19.85 -1.97
N SER A 111 7.84 -19.19 -1.32
CA SER A 111 8.86 -19.92 -0.56
C SER A 111 9.39 -19.06 0.59
N ASN A 112 9.62 -19.72 1.74
CA ASN A 112 10.30 -19.15 2.90
C ASN A 112 11.79 -19.56 2.97
N THR A 113 12.28 -20.27 1.95
CA THR A 113 13.67 -20.76 1.91
C THR A 113 14.63 -19.65 1.54
N ASN A 114 15.78 -19.59 2.20
CA ASN A 114 16.86 -18.65 1.89
C ASN A 114 17.31 -18.84 0.43
N ASN A 115 17.61 -17.71 -0.24
CA ASN A 115 18.05 -17.66 -1.64
C ASN A 115 17.03 -18.20 -2.66
N SER A 116 15.78 -18.45 -2.27
CA SER A 116 14.72 -18.85 -3.21
C SER A 116 14.33 -17.75 -4.18
N LEU A 117 14.67 -16.50 -3.90
CA LEU A 117 14.26 -15.30 -4.63
C LEU A 117 12.73 -15.13 -4.74
N SER A 118 11.96 -15.97 -4.03
CA SER A 118 10.50 -15.98 -4.05
C SER A 118 9.93 -15.04 -2.99
N THR A 119 8.74 -14.52 -3.24
CA THR A 119 7.88 -13.94 -2.20
C THR A 119 7.47 -15.05 -1.22
N SER A 120 7.32 -14.73 0.06
CA SER A 120 6.68 -15.59 1.06
C SER A 120 5.33 -15.01 1.47
N LEU A 121 4.34 -15.88 1.66
CA LEU A 121 3.00 -15.50 2.10
C LEU A 121 2.91 -15.38 3.61
N GLY A 122 1.89 -14.69 4.10
CA GLY A 122 1.53 -14.58 5.50
C GLY A 122 1.61 -13.16 6.04
N LYS A 123 1.43 -13.03 7.35
CA LYS A 123 1.44 -11.76 8.08
C LYS A 123 2.86 -11.35 8.42
N TYR A 124 3.13 -10.08 8.26
CA TYR A 124 4.40 -9.44 8.60
C TYR A 124 4.16 -8.26 9.55
N CYS A 125 5.10 -8.07 10.46
CA CYS A 125 5.23 -6.81 11.18
C CYS A 125 6.15 -5.90 10.38
N ILE A 126 5.69 -4.69 10.04
CA ILE A 126 6.55 -3.65 9.49
C ILE A 126 7.37 -3.07 10.64
N GLY A 127 8.68 -3.24 10.56
CA GLY A 127 9.61 -2.87 11.62
C GLY A 127 10.37 -1.59 11.33
N THR A 128 11.59 -1.51 11.87
CA THR A 128 12.45 -0.33 11.77
C THR A 128 12.84 -0.01 10.33
N SER A 129 12.86 1.28 10.01
CA SER A 129 13.39 1.77 8.75
C SER A 129 14.93 1.81 8.76
N TYR A 130 15.52 1.72 7.58
CA TYR A 130 16.95 1.94 7.36
C TYR A 130 17.17 2.50 5.95
N ASN A 131 18.35 3.07 5.70
CA ASN A 131 18.74 3.52 4.37
C ASN A 131 19.57 2.42 3.70
N GLY A 132 19.00 1.79 2.67
CA GLY A 132 19.64 0.77 1.86
C GLY A 132 20.04 1.29 0.47
N ARG A 133 20.35 0.35 -0.43
CA ARG A 133 20.76 0.65 -1.81
C ARG A 133 19.74 1.50 -2.59
N PHE A 134 18.46 1.35 -2.29
CA PHE A 134 17.34 2.03 -2.96
C PHE A 134 16.75 3.16 -2.11
N GLY A 135 17.51 3.70 -1.16
CA GLY A 135 17.06 4.68 -0.19
C GLY A 135 16.39 4.03 1.02
N LYS A 136 15.44 4.74 1.63
CA LYS A 136 14.71 4.25 2.81
C LYS A 136 13.92 2.98 2.51
N ALA A 137 13.95 2.04 3.43
CA ALA A 137 13.24 0.77 3.39
C ALA A 137 12.79 0.38 4.80
N TYR A 138 11.79 -0.47 4.92
CA TYR A 138 11.30 -1.02 6.19
C TYR A 138 11.59 -2.50 6.27
N LYS A 139 12.20 -2.96 7.37
CA LYS A 139 12.38 -4.38 7.68
C LYS A 139 11.02 -5.05 7.83
N LEU A 140 10.87 -6.24 7.26
CA LEU A 140 9.68 -7.07 7.42
C LEU A 140 10.01 -8.28 8.29
N TYR A 141 9.28 -8.42 9.42
CA TYR A 141 9.40 -9.54 10.33
C TYR A 141 8.22 -10.48 10.11
N GLY A 142 8.49 -11.69 9.65
CA GLY A 142 7.46 -12.71 9.43
C GLY A 142 6.84 -13.17 10.75
N LEU A 143 5.51 -13.29 10.77
CA LEU A 143 4.73 -13.70 11.95
C LEU A 143 4.15 -15.10 11.80
N ASP A 144 4.24 -15.69 10.62
CA ASP A 144 3.72 -17.01 10.29
C ASP A 144 4.87 -17.97 9.93
N THR A 145 4.62 -19.27 9.99
CA THR A 145 5.62 -20.27 9.59
C THR A 145 6.03 -20.16 8.12
N THR A 146 5.11 -19.67 7.28
CA THR A 146 5.31 -19.45 5.84
C THR A 146 6.27 -18.32 5.51
N ASN A 147 6.58 -17.43 6.45
CA ASN A 147 7.48 -16.29 6.28
C ASN A 147 8.44 -16.06 7.46
N SER A 148 8.60 -17.03 8.36
CA SER A 148 9.44 -16.92 9.56
C SER A 148 10.89 -16.54 9.29
N ASN A 149 11.42 -16.86 8.10
CA ASN A 149 12.78 -16.53 7.68
C ASN A 149 12.90 -15.14 7.00
N ALA A 150 11.82 -14.34 6.98
CA ALA A 150 11.81 -13.05 6.27
C ALA A 150 12.96 -12.12 6.68
N PHE A 151 13.23 -12.02 7.99
CA PHE A 151 14.32 -11.18 8.50
C PHE A 151 15.70 -11.66 8.02
N GLU A 152 16.00 -12.95 8.13
CA GLU A 152 17.26 -13.57 7.70
C GLU A 152 17.43 -13.50 6.17
N ARG A 153 16.33 -13.59 5.44
CA ARG A 153 16.28 -13.43 3.99
C ARG A 153 16.41 -11.96 3.54
N ASN A 154 16.51 -11.02 4.48
CA ASN A 154 16.54 -9.58 4.21
C ASN A 154 15.33 -9.07 3.41
N ILE A 155 14.15 -9.63 3.67
CA ILE A 155 12.90 -9.17 3.06
C ILE A 155 12.52 -7.80 3.65
N VAL A 156 12.35 -6.83 2.78
CA VAL A 156 12.07 -5.43 3.13
C VAL A 156 11.02 -4.84 2.19
N LEU A 157 10.22 -3.92 2.70
CA LEU A 157 9.35 -3.08 1.88
C LEU A 157 10.13 -1.84 1.43
N HIS A 158 10.26 -1.63 0.12
CA HIS A 158 11.03 -0.52 -0.41
C HIS A 158 10.50 0.01 -1.76
N LYS A 159 10.95 1.21 -2.11
CA LYS A 159 10.68 1.78 -3.43
C LYS A 159 11.64 1.25 -4.49
N TYR A 160 11.15 1.24 -5.74
CA TYR A 160 11.99 0.97 -6.89
C TYR A 160 11.48 1.73 -8.12
N SER A 161 12.37 2.50 -8.76
CA SER A 161 12.01 3.42 -9.85
C SER A 161 11.47 2.73 -11.12
N LYS A 162 11.70 1.41 -11.28
CA LYS A 162 11.17 0.64 -12.41
C LYS A 162 9.78 0.06 -12.16
N VAL A 163 9.22 0.19 -10.95
CA VAL A 163 7.81 -0.15 -10.71
C VAL A 163 6.98 1.01 -11.26
N PRO A 164 6.07 0.79 -12.24
CA PRO A 164 5.21 1.85 -12.76
C PRO A 164 4.28 2.41 -11.68
N TYR A 165 3.83 3.66 -11.86
CA TYR A 165 2.85 4.26 -10.96
C TYR A 165 1.42 3.85 -11.32
N ASP A 166 1.12 3.84 -12.61
CA ASP A 166 -0.19 3.52 -13.14
C ASP A 166 -0.27 2.05 -13.58
N GLU A 167 -1.48 1.51 -13.60
CA GLU A 167 -1.74 0.16 -14.10
C GLU A 167 -1.33 0.01 -15.57
N GLN A 168 -0.94 -1.20 -15.91
CA GLN A 168 -0.60 -1.59 -17.28
C GLN A 168 -1.06 -3.02 -17.59
N GLU A 169 -1.08 -3.38 -18.87
CA GLU A 169 -1.47 -4.74 -19.28
C GLU A 169 -0.33 -5.75 -19.06
N ASP A 170 0.91 -5.33 -19.31
CA ASP A 170 2.07 -6.19 -19.15
C ASP A 170 2.45 -6.36 -17.66
N ALA A 171 3.11 -7.47 -17.35
CA ALA A 171 3.70 -7.69 -16.03
C ALA A 171 4.79 -6.63 -15.75
N ILE A 172 4.91 -6.24 -14.47
CA ILE A 172 5.98 -5.33 -14.03
C ILE A 172 7.25 -6.10 -13.69
N CYS A 173 8.34 -5.35 -13.44
CA CYS A 173 9.62 -5.94 -13.05
C CYS A 173 9.51 -6.79 -11.77
N ASN A 174 10.31 -7.84 -11.68
CA ASN A 174 10.41 -8.70 -10.51
C ASN A 174 11.46 -8.18 -9.50
N SER A 175 11.30 -8.56 -8.24
CA SER A 175 12.27 -8.38 -7.15
C SER A 175 13.07 -9.66 -6.88
N LEU A 176 13.85 -9.67 -5.81
CA LEU A 176 14.50 -10.85 -5.26
C LEU A 176 13.76 -11.41 -4.02
N GLY A 177 12.45 -11.17 -3.94
CA GLY A 177 11.56 -11.60 -2.85
C GLY A 177 10.91 -10.45 -2.08
N CYS A 178 11.49 -9.26 -2.11
CA CYS A 178 10.96 -8.06 -1.43
C CYS A 178 9.72 -7.50 -2.16
N PRO A 179 8.68 -7.04 -1.46
CA PRO A 179 7.66 -6.19 -2.07
C PRO A 179 8.28 -4.83 -2.44
N MET A 180 8.28 -4.51 -3.74
CA MET A 180 8.75 -3.23 -4.27
C MET A 180 7.58 -2.45 -4.86
N VAL A 181 7.49 -1.17 -4.53
CA VAL A 181 6.44 -0.27 -4.99
C VAL A 181 7.02 0.97 -5.68
N HIS A 182 6.17 1.71 -6.40
CA HIS A 182 6.55 2.99 -6.97
C HIS A 182 6.89 4.02 -5.89
N GLU A 183 7.82 4.93 -6.18
CA GLU A 183 8.31 5.94 -5.23
C GLU A 183 7.20 6.81 -4.63
N ARG A 184 6.25 7.33 -5.45
CA ARG A 184 5.13 8.15 -4.96
C ARG A 184 4.21 7.40 -3.99
N PHE A 185 4.00 6.10 -4.19
CA PHE A 185 3.23 5.29 -3.26
C PHE A 185 4.01 5.01 -1.99
N PHE A 186 5.32 4.76 -2.11
CA PHE A 186 6.19 4.56 -0.95
C PHE A 186 6.24 5.80 -0.04
N GLU A 187 6.25 7.01 -0.59
CA GLU A 187 6.18 8.26 0.19
C GLU A 187 4.90 8.34 1.05
N ARG A 188 3.78 7.78 0.56
CA ARG A 188 2.54 7.69 1.34
C ARG A 188 2.64 6.63 2.44
N ILE A 189 3.25 5.48 2.12
CA ILE A 189 3.58 4.45 3.11
C ILE A 189 4.46 5.03 4.23
N GLU A 190 5.52 5.78 3.87
CA GLU A 190 6.41 6.43 4.83
C GLU A 190 5.63 7.33 5.80
N LYS A 191 4.75 8.19 5.29
CA LYS A 191 3.93 9.07 6.13
C LYS A 191 3.05 8.29 7.11
N ILE A 192 2.51 7.15 6.69
CA ILE A 192 1.65 6.32 7.55
C ILE A 192 2.49 5.59 8.59
N VAL A 193 3.57 4.92 8.16
CA VAL A 193 4.39 4.09 9.05
C VAL A 193 5.15 4.94 10.07
N ASP A 194 5.79 6.03 9.63
CA ASP A 194 6.60 6.89 10.51
C ASP A 194 5.76 7.65 11.56
N ASN A 195 4.48 7.95 11.25
CA ASN A 195 3.57 8.58 12.20
C ASN A 195 2.76 7.55 13.03
N SER A 196 2.98 6.26 12.81
CA SER A 196 2.30 5.23 13.58
C SER A 196 2.95 5.02 14.94
N GLY A 197 2.18 5.16 16.03
CA GLY A 197 2.65 4.87 17.39
C GLY A 197 2.83 3.36 17.67
N LYS A 198 2.35 2.49 16.78
CA LYS A 198 2.43 1.03 16.86
C LYS A 198 2.82 0.46 15.50
N ASN A 199 3.46 -0.71 15.50
CA ASN A 199 3.83 -1.38 14.27
C ASN A 199 2.59 -1.78 13.46
N ILE A 200 2.63 -1.46 12.16
CA ILE A 200 1.58 -1.81 11.20
C ILE A 200 1.79 -3.24 10.71
N LEU A 201 0.72 -3.97 10.51
CA LEU A 201 0.75 -5.27 9.86
C LEU A 201 0.66 -5.14 8.34
N LEU A 202 1.41 -5.97 7.65
CA LEU A 202 1.29 -6.24 6.23
C LEU A 202 0.93 -7.71 6.06
N GLU A 203 -0.13 -8.04 5.34
CA GLU A 203 -0.44 -9.41 4.96
C GLU A 203 -0.24 -9.61 3.45
N ILE A 204 0.48 -10.67 3.08
CA ILE A 204 0.68 -11.11 1.69
C ILE A 204 -0.04 -12.44 1.51
N TYR A 205 -1.01 -12.51 0.59
CA TYR A 205 -1.83 -13.69 0.34
C TYR A 205 -1.98 -14.00 -1.17
N TYR A 206 -2.56 -15.16 -1.49
CA TYR A 206 -2.73 -15.62 -2.87
C TYR A 206 -4.08 -16.30 -3.11
#